data_9ba950841a0d1af9ce2048777030b6e1
#
_entry.id   9ba950841a0d1af9ce2048777030b6e1
#
_cell.length_a   1.000
_cell.length_b   1.000
_cell.length_c   1.000
_cell.angle_alpha   90.00
_cell.angle_beta   90.00
_cell.angle_gamma   90.00
#
_symmetry.space_group_name_H-M   'P 1'
#
loop_
_entity.id
_entity.type
_entity.pdbx_description
1 polymer ?
#
loop_
_entity_poly.entity_id
_entity_poly.type
_entity_poly.pdbx_seq_one_letter_code
_entity_poly.pdbx_strand_id
1 'polypeptide(L)'
;QNTEGLIVTGLTSQIHDGLYLANLVFLVGVAAGAVTIVFPAYVYHHEGMHKVTVLGEMLAISAVIMVMVFVFAHMGRPDRLWHMVPPWGIYSFSSMLGWDVLVLNGYLILNFVVGFWYLYSKYTGKPVNTKIFMPLVYISIVWALSIHTVTAFLIAVNPARPMWFHSMMPIRFITTAFAAGPALIIIAFLIIRNNTKMWIEDSAIRLLTTIVTFCLGIAIFLTLSEVVVELYARTEHANGLYYLMFGLHGLTALVPWFWSSVVLMVGAFALFMTPKFRNDMKLLPIPCAMAFVGIWIEKGMGLIVPGFIPSTLHEVVEYSPSLTEWKITAGIWAAGLMRRAALAAGRR
;
A
#
# COMPACT_ATOMS: atom_id res chain seq x y z
N GLN A 1 -16.36 -18.93 -2.80
CA GLN A 1 -15.04 -19.21 -2.19
C GLN A 1 -15.18 -19.81 -0.78
N ASN A 2 -15.99 -19.28 0.10
CA ASN A 2 -16.15 -19.82 1.48
C ASN A 2 -16.61 -21.29 1.52
N THR A 3 -17.34 -21.77 0.52
CA THR A 3 -17.84 -23.14 0.41
C THR A 3 -16.93 -24.05 -0.39
N GLU A 4 -16.26 -23.52 -1.40
CA GLU A 4 -15.46 -24.28 -2.37
C GLU A 4 -13.95 -24.11 -2.16
N GLY A 5 -13.55 -23.21 -1.26
CA GLY A 5 -12.15 -22.91 -0.97
C GLY A 5 -11.48 -22.05 -2.05
N LEU A 6 -10.15 -22.13 -2.12
CA LEU A 6 -9.34 -21.35 -3.07
C LEU A 6 -9.34 -21.93 -4.50
N ILE A 7 -9.96 -23.08 -4.74
CA ILE A 7 -10.02 -23.71 -6.06
C ILE A 7 -10.75 -22.85 -7.11
N VAL A 8 -11.61 -21.92 -6.66
CA VAL A 8 -12.34 -21.00 -7.55
C VAL A 8 -11.52 -19.76 -7.93
N THR A 9 -10.30 -19.67 -7.44
CA THR A 9 -9.34 -18.60 -7.75
C THR A 9 -8.41 -19.01 -8.90
N GLY A 10 -7.62 -18.07 -9.40
CA GLY A 10 -6.54 -18.35 -10.35
C GLY A 10 -5.25 -18.89 -9.69
N LEU A 11 -5.28 -19.13 -8.37
CA LEU A 11 -4.13 -19.63 -7.63
C LEU A 11 -3.83 -21.09 -7.96
N THR A 12 -2.55 -21.42 -7.98
CA THR A 12 -2.05 -22.78 -8.24
C THR A 12 -1.13 -23.22 -7.09
N SER A 13 -0.69 -24.47 -7.10
CA SER A 13 0.32 -24.96 -6.15
C SER A 13 1.68 -24.29 -6.31
N GLN A 14 1.95 -23.67 -7.45
CA GLN A 14 3.21 -22.96 -7.73
C GLN A 14 3.08 -21.46 -7.52
N ILE A 15 1.93 -20.86 -7.85
CA ILE A 15 1.61 -19.44 -7.62
C ILE A 15 0.46 -19.39 -6.62
N HIS A 16 0.80 -19.36 -5.35
CA HIS A 16 -0.17 -19.35 -4.25
C HIS A 16 -0.52 -17.95 -3.75
N ASP A 17 0.19 -16.92 -4.21
CA ASP A 17 -0.08 -15.53 -3.88
C ASP A 17 -0.37 -14.73 -5.16
N GLY A 18 -1.60 -14.28 -5.28
CA GLY A 18 -2.11 -13.56 -6.45
C GLY A 18 -2.67 -12.18 -6.11
N LEU A 19 -3.80 -11.86 -6.71
CA LEU A 19 -4.45 -10.56 -6.60
C LEU A 19 -4.76 -10.13 -5.15
N TYR A 20 -5.07 -11.08 -4.25
CA TYR A 20 -5.37 -10.75 -2.84
C TYR A 20 -4.13 -10.26 -2.10
N LEU A 21 -2.98 -10.96 -2.21
CA LEU A 21 -1.74 -10.52 -1.61
C LEU A 21 -1.22 -9.23 -2.25
N ALA A 22 -1.40 -9.06 -3.55
CA ALA A 22 -1.08 -7.82 -4.26
C ALA A 22 -1.81 -6.61 -3.65
N ASN A 23 -3.12 -6.73 -3.41
CA ASN A 23 -3.92 -5.68 -2.77
C ASN A 23 -3.54 -5.48 -1.29
N LEU A 24 -3.26 -6.56 -0.57
CA LEU A 24 -2.80 -6.50 0.81
C LEU A 24 -1.53 -5.64 0.91
N VAL A 25 -0.47 -6.02 0.19
CA VAL A 25 0.82 -5.32 0.20
C VAL A 25 0.67 -3.85 -0.20
N PHE A 26 -0.12 -3.58 -1.23
CA PHE A 26 -0.38 -2.22 -1.68
C PHE A 26 -1.10 -1.38 -0.62
N LEU A 27 -2.13 -1.93 0.03
CA LEU A 27 -2.92 -1.23 1.05
C LEU A 27 -2.14 -0.99 2.35
N VAL A 28 -1.21 -1.88 2.72
CA VAL A 28 -0.26 -1.60 3.81
C VAL A 28 0.56 -0.35 3.48
N GLY A 29 0.98 -0.18 2.23
CA GLY A 29 1.65 1.03 1.77
C GLY A 29 0.76 2.28 1.84
N VAL A 30 -0.51 2.16 1.46
CA VAL A 30 -1.48 3.27 1.58
C VAL A 30 -1.67 3.65 3.04
N ALA A 31 -1.74 2.68 3.97
CA ALA A 31 -1.85 2.94 5.40
C ALA A 31 -0.59 3.64 5.95
N ALA A 32 0.60 3.17 5.59
CA ALA A 32 1.86 3.79 5.95
C ALA A 32 1.99 5.21 5.38
N GLY A 33 1.46 5.44 4.17
CA GLY A 33 1.45 6.74 3.52
C GLY A 33 0.70 7.84 4.29
N ALA A 34 -0.21 7.49 5.21
CA ALA A 34 -0.87 8.46 6.07
C ALA A 34 0.10 9.23 6.99
N VAL A 35 1.28 8.67 7.28
CA VAL A 35 2.33 9.35 8.05
C VAL A 35 2.83 10.63 7.38
N THR A 36 2.67 10.75 6.06
CA THR A 36 3.03 11.96 5.31
C THR A 36 2.17 13.18 5.66
N ILE A 37 1.04 12.99 6.34
CA ILE A 37 0.27 14.08 6.97
C ILE A 37 0.68 14.25 8.41
N VAL A 38 0.77 13.15 9.16
CA VAL A 38 1.02 13.16 10.61
C VAL A 38 2.40 13.76 10.94
N PHE A 39 3.42 13.35 10.18
CA PHE A 39 4.79 13.82 10.41
C PHE A 39 4.96 15.34 10.23
N PRO A 40 4.56 15.98 9.11
CA PRO A 40 4.63 17.44 9.00
C PRO A 40 3.74 18.18 10.00
N ALA A 41 2.58 17.61 10.35
CA ALA A 41 1.64 18.23 11.27
C ALA A 41 2.21 18.35 12.69
N TYR A 42 2.81 17.28 13.22
CA TYR A 42 3.23 17.22 14.61
C TYR A 42 4.72 17.49 14.83
N VAL A 43 5.59 17.15 13.86
CA VAL A 43 7.03 17.38 13.98
C VAL A 43 7.43 18.76 13.49
N TYR A 44 6.89 19.19 12.34
CA TYR A 44 7.16 20.53 11.77
C TYR A 44 6.08 21.58 12.09
N HIS A 45 5.05 21.21 12.86
CA HIS A 45 3.95 22.11 13.23
C HIS A 45 3.28 22.81 12.05
N HIS A 46 3.16 22.11 10.90
CA HIS A 46 2.53 22.67 9.71
C HIS A 46 1.02 22.79 9.92
N GLU A 47 0.51 24.04 10.06
CA GLU A 47 -0.88 24.31 10.42
C GLU A 47 -1.91 23.68 9.46
N GLY A 48 -1.66 23.77 8.14
CA GLY A 48 -2.54 23.19 7.13
C GLY A 48 -2.67 21.68 7.24
N MET A 49 -1.57 20.96 7.57
CA MET A 49 -1.57 19.54 7.81
C MET A 49 -2.26 19.16 9.12
N HIS A 50 -2.05 19.95 10.18
CA HIS A 50 -2.67 19.70 11.48
C HIS A 50 -4.21 19.67 11.41
N LYS A 51 -4.81 20.54 10.56
CA LYS A 51 -6.27 20.60 10.37
C LYS A 51 -6.85 19.36 9.70
N VAL A 52 -6.04 18.62 8.93
CA VAL A 52 -6.47 17.46 8.14
C VAL A 52 -5.93 16.12 8.66
N THR A 53 -5.21 16.12 9.78
CA THR A 53 -4.57 14.92 10.36
C THR A 53 -5.57 13.78 10.58
N VAL A 54 -6.75 14.10 11.09
CA VAL A 54 -7.83 13.10 11.31
C VAL A 54 -8.21 12.37 10.03
N LEU A 55 -8.20 13.05 8.89
CA LEU A 55 -8.50 12.40 7.60
C LEU A 55 -7.41 11.38 7.23
N GLY A 56 -6.14 11.67 7.54
CA GLY A 56 -5.03 10.74 7.36
C GLY A 56 -5.17 9.51 8.25
N GLU A 57 -5.47 9.71 9.55
CA GLU A 57 -5.67 8.61 10.51
C GLU A 57 -6.87 7.73 10.12
N MET A 58 -7.98 8.33 9.68
CA MET A 58 -9.15 7.57 9.18
C MET A 58 -8.81 6.77 7.90
N LEU A 59 -7.95 7.33 7.04
CA LEU A 59 -7.46 6.60 5.88
C LEU A 59 -6.62 5.39 6.29
N ALA A 60 -5.68 5.59 7.22
CA ALA A 60 -4.83 4.51 7.74
C ALA A 60 -5.67 3.38 8.34
N ILE A 61 -6.62 3.71 9.22
CA ILE A 61 -7.53 2.72 9.84
C ILE A 61 -8.32 1.96 8.76
N SER A 62 -8.89 2.68 7.80
CA SER A 62 -9.68 2.04 6.72
C SER A 62 -8.82 1.13 5.86
N ALA A 63 -7.59 1.55 5.52
CA ALA A 63 -6.67 0.76 4.73
C ALA A 63 -6.24 -0.52 5.48
N VAL A 64 -5.91 -0.43 6.78
CA VAL A 64 -5.53 -1.61 7.58
C VAL A 64 -6.71 -2.57 7.74
N ILE A 65 -7.94 -2.07 7.92
CA ILE A 65 -9.13 -2.95 7.94
C ILE A 65 -9.28 -3.69 6.60
N MET A 66 -9.10 -3.00 5.48
CA MET A 66 -9.13 -3.64 4.17
C MET A 66 -8.02 -4.69 4.03
N VAL A 67 -6.81 -4.41 4.52
CA VAL A 67 -5.70 -5.38 4.59
C VAL A 67 -6.16 -6.64 5.33
N MET A 68 -6.75 -6.50 6.52
CA MET A 68 -7.24 -7.65 7.29
C MET A 68 -8.29 -8.45 6.52
N VAL A 69 -9.22 -7.77 5.81
CA VAL A 69 -10.23 -8.46 4.99
C VAL A 69 -9.57 -9.21 3.82
N PHE A 70 -8.52 -8.66 3.20
CA PHE A 70 -7.74 -9.37 2.18
C PHE A 70 -6.99 -10.57 2.75
N VAL A 71 -6.45 -10.48 3.98
CA VAL A 71 -5.88 -11.65 4.69
C VAL A 71 -6.93 -12.75 4.81
N PHE A 72 -8.14 -12.43 5.29
CA PHE A 72 -9.22 -13.41 5.39
C PHE A 72 -9.61 -14.01 4.03
N ALA A 73 -9.67 -13.21 2.97
CA ALA A 73 -9.98 -13.69 1.62
C ALA A 73 -8.88 -14.61 1.06
N HIS A 74 -7.62 -14.31 1.41
CA HIS A 74 -6.46 -15.09 0.95
C HIS A 74 -6.27 -16.40 1.72
N MET A 75 -6.68 -16.44 2.98
CA MET A 75 -6.54 -17.64 3.81
C MET A 75 -7.49 -18.75 3.36
N GLY A 76 -6.95 -19.96 3.13
CA GLY A 76 -7.75 -21.14 2.82
C GLY A 76 -8.62 -21.60 3.99
N ARG A 77 -8.18 -21.35 5.23
CA ARG A 77 -8.85 -21.76 6.49
C ARG A 77 -8.89 -20.58 7.49
N PRO A 78 -9.69 -19.54 7.24
CA PRO A 78 -9.78 -18.37 8.11
C PRO A 78 -10.34 -18.71 9.51
N ASP A 79 -11.05 -19.81 9.65
CA ASP A 79 -11.52 -20.36 10.92
C ASP A 79 -10.39 -20.72 11.90
N ARG A 80 -9.14 -20.87 11.42
CA ARG A 80 -7.96 -21.18 12.23
C ARG A 80 -7.10 -19.96 12.59
N LEU A 81 -7.54 -18.76 12.25
CA LEU A 81 -6.76 -17.53 12.54
C LEU A 81 -6.45 -17.34 14.03
N TRP A 82 -7.36 -17.81 14.91
CA TRP A 82 -7.17 -17.76 16.36
C TRP A 82 -5.94 -18.53 16.86
N HIS A 83 -5.40 -19.48 16.08
CA HIS A 83 -4.16 -20.19 16.41
C HIS A 83 -2.93 -19.27 16.43
N MET A 84 -3.03 -18.07 15.86
CA MET A 84 -1.97 -17.06 15.92
C MET A 84 -2.03 -16.20 17.18
N VAL A 85 -3.05 -16.39 18.03
CA VAL A 85 -3.25 -15.57 19.24
C VAL A 85 -2.84 -16.37 20.47
N PRO A 86 -1.78 -15.96 21.23
CA PRO A 86 -1.47 -16.57 22.51
C PRO A 86 -2.61 -16.37 23.53
N PRO A 87 -2.90 -17.32 24.40
CA PRO A 87 -2.21 -18.62 24.62
C PRO A 87 -2.78 -19.78 23.79
N TRP A 88 -3.76 -19.55 22.92
CA TRP A 88 -4.48 -20.60 22.18
C TRP A 88 -3.75 -21.10 20.95
N GLY A 89 -2.68 -20.44 20.55
CA GLY A 89 -1.88 -20.82 19.40
C GLY A 89 -0.39 -20.62 19.60
N ILE A 90 0.39 -21.14 18.65
CA ILE A 90 1.84 -21.00 18.62
C ILE A 90 2.19 -19.73 17.88
N TYR A 91 2.57 -18.69 18.61
CA TYR A 91 3.17 -17.49 18.04
C TYR A 91 4.69 -17.68 17.96
N SER A 92 5.24 -17.60 16.77
CA SER A 92 6.68 -17.74 16.55
C SER A 92 7.31 -16.43 16.09
N PHE A 93 8.25 -15.90 16.88
CA PHE A 93 9.06 -14.75 16.49
C PHE A 93 10.06 -15.04 15.37
N SER A 94 10.29 -16.29 15.00
CA SER A 94 11.07 -16.67 13.84
C SER A 94 10.30 -16.55 12.52
N SER A 95 8.98 -16.36 12.57
CA SER A 95 8.12 -16.20 11.40
C SER A 95 7.94 -14.70 11.05
N MET A 96 8.30 -14.31 9.82
CA MET A 96 8.04 -12.96 9.32
C MET A 96 6.53 -12.65 9.26
N LEU A 97 5.69 -13.65 9.00
CA LEU A 97 4.24 -13.48 9.06
C LEU A 97 3.77 -13.13 10.49
N GLY A 98 4.38 -13.72 11.53
CA GLY A 98 4.12 -13.35 12.91
C GLY A 98 4.46 -11.88 13.18
N TRP A 99 5.61 -11.38 12.70
CA TRP A 99 5.96 -9.97 12.80
C TRP A 99 4.97 -9.07 12.08
N ASP A 100 4.54 -9.45 10.86
CA ASP A 100 3.57 -8.66 10.09
C ASP A 100 2.22 -8.55 10.80
N VAL A 101 1.72 -9.64 11.37
CA VAL A 101 0.51 -9.65 12.22
C VAL A 101 0.66 -8.73 13.42
N LEU A 102 1.81 -8.77 14.12
CA LEU A 102 2.07 -7.91 15.28
C LEU A 102 2.06 -6.43 14.91
N VAL A 103 2.80 -6.05 13.86
CA VAL A 103 2.93 -4.64 13.47
C VAL A 103 1.64 -4.08 12.88
N LEU A 104 0.90 -4.85 12.10
CA LEU A 104 -0.39 -4.42 11.53
C LEU A 104 -1.46 -4.20 12.61
N ASN A 105 -1.63 -5.17 13.53
CA ASN A 105 -2.59 -5.03 14.63
C ASN A 105 -2.18 -3.90 15.59
N GLY A 106 -0.89 -3.80 15.92
CA GLY A 106 -0.37 -2.73 16.76
C GLY A 106 -0.61 -1.34 16.13
N TYR A 107 -0.39 -1.20 14.82
CA TYR A 107 -0.67 0.04 14.09
C TYR A 107 -2.16 0.38 14.08
N LEU A 108 -3.01 -0.62 13.85
CA LEU A 108 -4.46 -0.44 13.88
C LEU A 108 -4.94 0.08 15.24
N ILE A 109 -4.51 -0.58 16.33
CA ILE A 109 -4.87 -0.20 17.71
C ILE A 109 -4.36 1.21 18.01
N LEU A 110 -3.12 1.50 17.66
CA LEU A 110 -2.49 2.80 17.92
C LEU A 110 -3.22 3.95 17.20
N ASN A 111 -3.51 3.79 15.92
CA ASN A 111 -4.28 4.79 15.16
C ASN A 111 -5.72 4.91 15.68
N PHE A 112 -6.33 3.81 16.11
CA PHE A 112 -7.65 3.83 16.70
C PHE A 112 -7.66 4.64 17.99
N VAL A 113 -6.69 4.42 18.89
CA VAL A 113 -6.55 5.14 20.15
C VAL A 113 -6.28 6.62 19.91
N VAL A 114 -5.30 6.95 19.08
CA VAL A 114 -4.92 8.35 18.79
C VAL A 114 -6.07 9.09 18.09
N GLY A 115 -6.61 8.54 17.02
CA GLY A 115 -7.69 9.14 16.26
C GLY A 115 -8.98 9.30 17.05
N PHE A 116 -9.36 8.27 17.82
CA PHE A 116 -10.57 8.32 18.67
C PHE A 116 -10.43 9.30 19.84
N TRP A 117 -9.25 9.32 20.46
CA TRP A 117 -9.00 10.28 21.55
C TRP A 117 -9.05 11.72 21.05
N TYR A 118 -8.45 11.98 19.90
CA TYR A 118 -8.51 13.32 19.30
C TYR A 118 -9.96 13.72 18.94
N LEU A 119 -10.73 12.82 18.31
CA LEU A 119 -12.15 13.09 18.00
C LEU A 119 -13.00 13.29 19.24
N TYR A 120 -12.80 12.47 20.26
CA TYR A 120 -13.50 12.58 21.55
C TYR A 120 -13.20 13.90 22.24
N SER A 121 -11.93 14.31 22.24
CA SER A 121 -11.50 15.63 22.74
C SER A 121 -12.23 16.78 22.04
N LYS A 122 -12.31 16.73 20.72
CA LYS A 122 -13.04 17.74 19.93
C LYS A 122 -14.54 17.73 20.20
N TYR A 123 -15.13 16.57 20.38
CA TYR A 123 -16.55 16.44 20.69
C TYR A 123 -16.90 16.96 22.08
N THR A 124 -16.09 16.66 23.08
CA THR A 124 -16.32 17.06 24.47
C THR A 124 -15.83 18.47 24.82
N GLY A 125 -15.07 19.10 23.90
CA GLY A 125 -14.43 20.42 24.15
C GLY A 125 -13.30 20.38 25.17
N LYS A 126 -12.91 19.18 25.66
CA LYS A 126 -11.82 19.02 26.63
C LYS A 126 -10.48 18.89 25.91
N PRO A 127 -9.44 19.66 26.32
CA PRO A 127 -8.13 19.55 25.66
C PRO A 127 -7.51 18.17 25.89
N VAL A 128 -6.80 17.67 24.89
CA VAL A 128 -6.04 16.42 24.98
C VAL A 128 -4.89 16.59 25.95
N ASN A 129 -4.63 15.58 26.79
CA ASN A 129 -3.43 15.55 27.62
C ASN A 129 -2.18 15.35 26.75
N THR A 130 -1.51 16.45 26.43
CA THR A 130 -0.35 16.49 25.54
C THR A 130 0.79 15.59 25.99
N LYS A 131 0.98 15.42 27.32
CA LYS A 131 2.06 14.59 27.88
C LYS A 131 1.91 13.09 27.52
N ILE A 132 0.70 12.60 27.27
CA ILE A 132 0.44 11.20 26.88
C ILE A 132 0.21 11.12 25.39
N PHE A 133 -0.51 12.07 24.82
CA PHE A 133 -0.91 12.06 23.42
C PHE A 133 0.30 12.18 22.48
N MET A 134 1.21 13.12 22.71
CA MET A 134 2.36 13.35 21.83
C MET A 134 3.30 12.14 21.73
N PRO A 135 3.68 11.44 22.83
CA PRO A 135 4.43 10.18 22.71
C PRO A 135 3.73 9.14 21.85
N LEU A 136 2.39 8.96 21.96
CA LEU A 136 1.64 8.02 21.12
C LEU A 136 1.70 8.40 19.63
N VAL A 137 1.62 9.71 19.33
CA VAL A 137 1.78 10.20 17.95
C VAL A 137 3.19 9.89 17.42
N TYR A 138 4.24 10.15 18.20
CA TYR A 138 5.61 9.83 17.77
C TYR A 138 5.83 8.33 17.57
N ILE A 139 5.28 7.51 18.46
CA ILE A 139 5.28 6.05 18.29
C ILE A 139 4.54 5.67 17.01
N SER A 140 3.40 6.30 16.70
CA SER A 140 2.63 5.97 15.48
C SER A 140 3.40 6.29 14.19
N ILE A 141 4.24 7.33 14.20
CA ILE A 141 5.10 7.67 13.05
C ILE A 141 6.13 6.55 12.80
N VAL A 142 6.83 6.11 13.85
CA VAL A 142 7.81 5.03 13.75
C VAL A 142 7.13 3.72 13.37
N TRP A 143 5.95 3.45 13.95
CA TRP A 143 5.19 2.25 13.68
C TRP A 143 4.66 2.19 12.25
N ALA A 144 4.28 3.33 11.66
CA ALA A 144 3.88 3.42 10.25
C ALA A 144 5.01 3.01 9.29
N LEU A 145 6.26 3.35 9.60
CA LEU A 145 7.41 2.85 8.84
C LEU A 145 7.59 1.35 9.04
N SER A 146 7.41 0.88 10.27
CA SER A 146 7.60 -0.52 10.64
C SER A 146 6.63 -1.45 9.92
N ILE A 147 5.33 -1.11 9.78
CA ILE A 147 4.36 -1.99 9.11
C ILE A 147 4.80 -2.29 7.68
N HIS A 148 5.24 -1.29 6.93
CA HIS A 148 5.59 -1.48 5.52
C HIS A 148 6.98 -2.09 5.34
N THR A 149 7.90 -1.82 6.27
CA THR A 149 9.21 -2.47 6.30
C THR A 149 9.11 -3.97 6.60
N VAL A 150 8.28 -4.36 7.58
CA VAL A 150 8.08 -5.77 7.93
C VAL A 150 7.36 -6.50 6.81
N THR A 151 6.35 -5.90 6.19
CA THR A 151 5.70 -6.48 5.00
C THR A 151 6.68 -6.64 3.84
N ALA A 152 7.64 -5.72 3.66
CA ALA A 152 8.71 -5.90 2.69
C ALA A 152 9.62 -7.08 3.05
N PHE A 153 9.97 -7.24 4.33
CA PHE A 153 10.76 -8.39 4.78
C PHE A 153 10.01 -9.71 4.66
N LEU A 154 8.68 -9.73 4.77
CA LEU A 154 7.87 -10.92 4.56
C LEU A 154 8.18 -11.63 3.23
N ILE A 155 8.44 -10.85 2.19
CA ILE A 155 8.81 -11.38 0.87
C ILE A 155 10.33 -11.40 0.66
N ALA A 156 11.07 -10.38 1.11
CA ALA A 156 12.50 -10.20 0.83
C ALA A 156 13.42 -11.21 1.53
N VAL A 157 12.98 -11.89 2.58
CA VAL A 157 13.81 -12.89 3.29
C VAL A 157 13.66 -14.31 2.73
N ASN A 158 12.96 -14.48 1.62
CA ASN A 158 12.77 -15.78 0.99
C ASN A 158 13.84 -16.06 -0.08
N PRO A 159 14.91 -16.82 0.21
CA PRO A 159 15.99 -17.07 -0.74
C PRO A 159 15.56 -17.96 -1.92
N ALA A 160 14.46 -18.71 -1.78
CA ALA A 160 13.90 -19.53 -2.86
C ALA A 160 13.19 -18.71 -3.95
N ARG A 161 13.07 -17.39 -3.74
CA ARG A 161 12.42 -16.45 -4.66
C ARG A 161 13.40 -15.35 -5.06
N PRO A 162 14.26 -15.59 -6.05
CA PRO A 162 15.34 -14.67 -6.41
C PRO A 162 14.88 -13.23 -6.64
N MET A 163 13.79 -13.02 -7.35
CA MET A 163 13.25 -11.69 -7.64
C MET A 163 12.85 -10.89 -6.38
N TRP A 164 12.52 -11.56 -5.29
CA TRP A 164 12.19 -10.89 -4.02
C TRP A 164 13.39 -10.71 -3.10
N PHE A 165 14.39 -11.61 -3.22
CA PHE A 165 15.50 -11.72 -2.30
C PHE A 165 16.56 -10.65 -2.54
N HIS A 166 16.29 -9.41 -2.11
CA HIS A 166 17.28 -8.35 -2.13
C HIS A 166 17.04 -7.28 -1.04
N SER A 167 18.13 -6.68 -0.56
CA SER A 167 18.14 -5.73 0.56
C SER A 167 17.47 -4.39 0.27
N MET A 168 17.26 -4.02 -0.99
CA MET A 168 16.64 -2.75 -1.38
C MET A 168 15.10 -2.78 -1.30
N MET A 169 14.50 -3.95 -1.08
CA MET A 169 13.04 -4.12 -1.03
C MET A 169 12.36 -3.18 -0.02
N PRO A 170 12.81 -3.04 1.25
CA PRO A 170 12.18 -2.13 2.19
C PRO A 170 12.19 -0.67 1.74
N ILE A 171 13.29 -0.20 1.13
CA ILE A 171 13.40 1.17 0.62
C ILE A 171 12.41 1.39 -0.53
N ARG A 172 12.33 0.42 -1.47
CA ARG A 172 11.36 0.43 -2.57
C ARG A 172 9.92 0.46 -2.06
N PHE A 173 9.62 -0.29 -0.99
CA PHE A 173 8.30 -0.31 -0.37
C PHE A 173 7.95 1.06 0.24
N ILE A 174 8.82 1.63 1.06
CA ILE A 174 8.60 2.93 1.69
C ILE A 174 8.42 4.03 0.65
N THR A 175 9.26 4.10 -0.37
CA THR A 175 9.17 5.14 -1.40
C THR A 175 7.88 5.04 -2.21
N THR A 176 7.45 3.86 -2.59
CA THR A 176 6.18 3.65 -3.29
C THR A 176 4.97 3.91 -2.38
N ALA A 177 5.05 3.59 -1.07
CA ALA A 177 4.01 3.93 -0.09
C ALA A 177 3.82 5.45 0.03
N PHE A 178 4.93 6.20 0.10
CA PHE A 178 4.94 7.65 0.21
C PHE A 178 4.64 8.36 -1.13
N ALA A 179 4.54 7.62 -2.21
CA ALA A 179 3.97 8.11 -3.45
C ALA A 179 2.47 7.77 -3.56
N ALA A 180 2.07 6.51 -3.37
CA ALA A 180 0.70 6.06 -3.56
C ALA A 180 -0.28 6.56 -2.48
N GLY A 181 0.13 6.53 -1.18
CA GLY A 181 -0.71 6.99 -0.08
C GLY A 181 -1.10 8.45 -0.21
N PRO A 182 -0.13 9.39 -0.27
CA PRO A 182 -0.44 10.80 -0.46
C PRO A 182 -1.14 11.11 -1.79
N ALA A 183 -0.88 10.39 -2.87
CA ALA A 183 -1.62 10.57 -4.13
C ALA A 183 -3.12 10.30 -3.93
N LEU A 184 -3.47 9.22 -3.22
CA LEU A 184 -4.87 8.93 -2.85
C LEU A 184 -5.44 10.01 -1.92
N ILE A 185 -4.65 10.49 -0.96
CA ILE A 185 -5.04 11.55 -0.02
C ILE A 185 -5.35 12.85 -0.77
N ILE A 186 -4.51 13.25 -1.72
CA ILE A 186 -4.75 14.45 -2.56
C ILE A 186 -6.08 14.32 -3.29
N ILE A 187 -6.35 13.18 -3.93
CA ILE A 187 -7.62 12.93 -4.60
C ILE A 187 -8.79 13.06 -3.60
N ALA A 188 -8.68 12.44 -2.44
CA ALA A 188 -9.69 12.52 -1.39
C ALA A 188 -9.92 13.96 -0.90
N PHE A 189 -8.85 14.74 -0.71
CA PHE A 189 -8.92 16.13 -0.30
C PHE A 189 -9.64 16.99 -1.34
N LEU A 190 -9.34 16.79 -2.61
CA LEU A 190 -9.99 17.53 -3.70
C LEU A 190 -11.48 17.15 -3.81
N ILE A 191 -11.84 15.88 -3.63
CA ILE A 191 -13.25 15.45 -3.59
C ILE A 191 -13.96 16.06 -2.39
N ILE A 192 -13.38 16.02 -1.20
CA ILE A 192 -13.98 16.59 0.02
C ILE A 192 -14.17 18.10 -0.15
N ARG A 193 -13.14 18.81 -0.63
CA ARG A 193 -13.18 20.26 -0.85
C ARG A 193 -14.29 20.66 -1.83
N ASN A 194 -14.50 19.87 -2.89
CA ASN A 194 -15.50 20.18 -3.93
C ASN A 194 -16.94 19.83 -3.48
N ASN A 195 -17.12 18.86 -2.58
CA ASN A 195 -18.43 18.36 -2.21
C ASN A 195 -18.87 18.74 -0.78
N THR A 196 -17.98 19.37 0.00
CA THR A 196 -18.28 19.75 1.39
C THR A 196 -17.85 21.17 1.68
N LYS A 197 -18.29 21.74 2.81
CA LYS A 197 -17.84 23.05 3.30
C LYS A 197 -16.49 22.99 4.03
N MET A 198 -15.82 21.85 4.05
CA MET A 198 -14.54 21.70 4.74
C MET A 198 -13.43 22.37 3.91
N TRP A 199 -12.79 23.37 4.50
CA TRP A 199 -11.69 24.06 3.86
C TRP A 199 -10.39 23.29 4.07
N ILE A 200 -9.74 22.90 2.97
CA ILE A 200 -8.42 22.27 2.95
C ILE A 200 -7.46 23.26 2.30
N GLU A 201 -6.39 23.58 3.00
CA GLU A 201 -5.42 24.56 2.54
C GLU A 201 -4.60 24.04 1.35
N ASP A 202 -4.35 24.91 0.39
CA ASP A 202 -3.51 24.61 -0.79
C ASP A 202 -2.07 24.26 -0.38
N SER A 203 -1.57 24.82 0.74
CA SER A 203 -0.26 24.51 1.30
C SER A 203 -0.11 23.03 1.62
N ALA A 204 -1.13 22.41 2.20
CA ALA A 204 -1.16 20.97 2.52
C ALA A 204 -1.12 20.12 1.25
N ILE A 205 -1.93 20.45 0.23
CA ILE A 205 -1.96 19.73 -1.04
C ILE A 205 -0.62 19.85 -1.76
N ARG A 206 -0.01 21.05 -1.79
CA ARG A 206 1.29 21.27 -2.42
C ARG A 206 2.43 20.51 -1.72
N LEU A 207 2.42 20.45 -0.40
CA LEU A 207 3.41 19.68 0.34
C LEU A 207 3.30 18.18 0.01
N LEU A 208 2.08 17.63 0.02
CA LEU A 208 1.85 16.23 -0.39
C LEU A 208 2.26 15.98 -1.84
N THR A 209 1.95 16.91 -2.75
CA THR A 209 2.37 16.81 -4.16
C THR A 209 3.89 16.76 -4.29
N THR A 210 4.60 17.55 -3.50
CA THR A 210 6.08 17.53 -3.46
C THR A 210 6.60 16.17 -2.97
N ILE A 211 6.02 15.63 -1.89
CA ILE A 211 6.38 14.32 -1.36
C ILE A 211 6.15 13.22 -2.41
N VAL A 212 4.96 13.20 -3.04
CA VAL A 212 4.63 12.25 -4.12
C VAL A 212 5.65 12.32 -5.24
N THR A 213 5.97 13.53 -5.72
CA THR A 213 6.90 13.71 -6.84
C THR A 213 8.29 13.17 -6.50
N PHE A 214 8.81 13.49 -5.31
CA PHE A 214 10.12 13.03 -4.87
C PHE A 214 10.16 11.51 -4.70
N CYS A 215 9.19 10.95 -3.98
CA CYS A 215 9.14 9.51 -3.70
C CYS A 215 8.89 8.69 -4.97
N LEU A 216 8.07 9.18 -5.90
CA LEU A 216 7.85 8.52 -7.19
C LEU A 216 9.14 8.53 -8.05
N GLY A 217 9.88 9.65 -8.04
CA GLY A 217 11.18 9.72 -8.72
C GLY A 217 12.19 8.72 -8.15
N ILE A 218 12.28 8.60 -6.83
CA ILE A 218 13.15 7.61 -6.18
C ILE A 218 12.68 6.18 -6.51
N ALA A 219 11.38 5.91 -6.50
CA ALA A 219 10.84 4.59 -6.84
C ALA A 219 11.18 4.19 -8.27
N ILE A 220 11.02 5.09 -9.23
CA ILE A 220 11.41 4.86 -10.64
C ILE A 220 12.92 4.62 -10.74
N PHE A 221 13.74 5.40 -10.05
CA PHE A 221 15.19 5.21 -10.03
C PHE A 221 15.60 3.84 -9.47
N LEU A 222 14.98 3.39 -8.37
CA LEU A 222 15.25 2.07 -7.80
C LEU A 222 14.86 0.95 -8.76
N THR A 223 13.69 1.05 -9.41
CA THR A 223 13.26 0.07 -10.41
C THR A 223 14.20 0.05 -11.62
N LEU A 224 14.64 1.21 -12.10
CA LEU A 224 15.60 1.29 -13.20
C LEU A 224 16.95 0.69 -12.80
N SER A 225 17.41 0.95 -11.58
CA SER A 225 18.66 0.39 -11.05
C SER A 225 18.59 -1.13 -10.98
N GLU A 226 17.48 -1.70 -10.53
CA GLU A 226 17.23 -3.14 -10.52
C GLU A 226 17.28 -3.71 -11.94
N VAL A 227 16.58 -3.10 -12.90
CA VAL A 227 16.60 -3.50 -14.32
C VAL A 227 18.03 -3.53 -14.86
N VAL A 228 18.82 -2.49 -14.61
CA VAL A 228 20.21 -2.42 -15.10
C VAL A 228 21.08 -3.51 -14.48
N VAL A 229 21.02 -3.68 -13.15
CA VAL A 229 21.83 -4.68 -12.44
C VAL A 229 21.48 -6.09 -12.88
N GLU A 230 20.21 -6.44 -12.91
CA GLU A 230 19.74 -7.79 -13.25
C GLU A 230 20.05 -8.15 -14.71
N LEU A 231 19.75 -7.26 -15.66
CA LEU A 231 20.03 -7.53 -17.08
C LEU A 231 21.53 -7.56 -17.39
N TYR A 232 22.33 -6.76 -16.68
CA TYR A 232 23.77 -6.74 -16.88
C TYR A 232 24.44 -8.00 -16.29
N ALA A 233 24.06 -8.39 -15.07
CA ALA A 233 24.64 -9.54 -14.38
C ALA A 233 24.22 -10.88 -14.99
N ARG A 234 23.07 -10.96 -15.66
CA ARG A 234 22.50 -12.17 -16.28
C ARG A 234 22.44 -13.35 -15.32
N THR A 235 22.08 -13.09 -14.08
CA THR A 235 21.89 -14.11 -13.05
C THR A 235 20.53 -14.81 -13.20
N GLU A 236 20.27 -15.83 -12.38
CA GLU A 236 18.94 -16.46 -12.32
C GLU A 236 17.85 -15.47 -11.90
N HIS A 237 18.20 -14.44 -11.14
CA HIS A 237 17.32 -13.32 -10.80
C HIS A 237 16.79 -12.59 -12.04
N ALA A 238 17.58 -12.47 -13.09
CA ALA A 238 17.19 -11.79 -14.32
C ALA A 238 16.02 -12.48 -15.05
N ASN A 239 15.79 -13.77 -14.84
CA ASN A 239 14.74 -14.50 -15.56
C ASN A 239 13.33 -13.97 -15.24
N GLY A 240 13.05 -13.63 -13.98
CA GLY A 240 11.77 -13.03 -13.59
C GLY A 240 11.53 -11.67 -14.24
N LEU A 241 12.56 -10.82 -14.24
CA LEU A 241 12.50 -9.52 -14.89
C LEU A 241 12.43 -9.64 -16.43
N TYR A 242 13.17 -10.58 -17.01
CA TYR A 242 13.13 -10.85 -18.44
C TYR A 242 11.72 -11.31 -18.87
N TYR A 243 11.09 -12.18 -18.07
CA TYR A 243 9.70 -12.58 -18.27
C TYR A 243 8.74 -11.38 -18.27
N LEU A 244 8.89 -10.46 -17.31
CA LEU A 244 8.06 -9.26 -17.22
C LEU A 244 8.21 -8.32 -18.42
N MET A 245 9.45 -8.18 -18.93
CA MET A 245 9.72 -7.24 -20.02
C MET A 245 9.38 -7.79 -21.40
N PHE A 246 9.69 -9.06 -21.63
CA PHE A 246 9.69 -9.65 -22.98
C PHE A 246 8.89 -10.95 -23.08
N GLY A 247 8.54 -11.55 -21.95
CA GLY A 247 8.00 -12.90 -21.91
C GLY A 247 9.09 -13.98 -21.90
N LEU A 248 8.72 -15.19 -21.52
CA LEU A 248 9.62 -16.34 -21.46
C LEU A 248 8.91 -17.60 -21.98
N HIS A 249 9.58 -18.39 -22.82
CA HIS A 249 9.03 -19.60 -23.44
C HIS A 249 7.68 -19.40 -24.17
N GLY A 250 7.45 -18.21 -24.74
CA GLY A 250 6.18 -17.89 -25.43
C GLY A 250 5.05 -17.45 -24.51
N LEU A 251 5.29 -17.40 -23.20
CA LEU A 251 4.35 -16.95 -22.17
C LEU A 251 4.53 -15.45 -21.92
N THR A 252 3.44 -14.66 -21.92
CA THR A 252 3.49 -13.20 -21.90
C THR A 252 2.40 -12.55 -21.04
N ALA A 253 1.68 -13.29 -20.19
CA ALA A 253 0.50 -12.81 -19.50
C ALA A 253 0.77 -11.56 -18.61
N LEU A 254 1.97 -11.44 -18.03
CA LEU A 254 2.32 -10.30 -17.17
C LEU A 254 3.01 -9.14 -17.90
N VAL A 255 3.45 -9.33 -19.15
CA VAL A 255 4.13 -8.28 -19.94
C VAL A 255 3.27 -7.01 -20.09
N PRO A 256 1.98 -7.09 -20.43
CA PRO A 256 1.13 -5.89 -20.53
C PRO A 256 0.98 -5.14 -19.19
N TRP A 257 0.93 -5.86 -18.08
CA TRP A 257 0.84 -5.28 -16.74
C TRP A 257 2.11 -4.50 -16.39
N PHE A 258 3.27 -5.09 -16.64
CA PHE A 258 4.54 -4.43 -16.38
C PHE A 258 4.67 -3.13 -17.16
N TRP A 259 4.48 -3.15 -18.47
CA TRP A 259 4.60 -1.94 -19.30
C TRP A 259 3.53 -0.91 -18.98
N SER A 260 2.32 -1.32 -18.63
CA SER A 260 1.27 -0.40 -18.16
C SER A 260 1.69 0.32 -16.88
N SER A 261 2.28 -0.40 -15.93
CA SER A 261 2.83 0.19 -14.70
C SER A 261 3.93 1.21 -15.01
N VAL A 262 4.90 0.85 -15.85
CA VAL A 262 6.00 1.74 -16.25
C VAL A 262 5.47 3.02 -16.91
N VAL A 263 4.57 2.90 -17.87
CA VAL A 263 3.96 4.06 -18.56
C VAL A 263 3.20 4.96 -17.59
N LEU A 264 2.43 4.37 -16.68
CA LEU A 264 1.66 5.12 -15.68
C LEU A 264 2.57 5.83 -14.68
N MET A 265 3.60 5.17 -14.15
CA MET A 265 4.50 5.77 -13.16
C MET A 265 5.38 6.85 -13.78
N VAL A 266 6.01 6.58 -14.93
CA VAL A 266 6.86 7.55 -15.63
C VAL A 266 6.03 8.71 -16.16
N GLY A 267 4.84 8.43 -16.72
CA GLY A 267 3.90 9.46 -17.16
C GLY A 267 3.42 10.34 -16.02
N ALA A 268 3.06 9.75 -14.86
CA ALA A 268 2.70 10.51 -13.67
C ALA A 268 3.84 11.42 -13.21
N PHE A 269 5.06 10.89 -13.16
CA PHE A 269 6.25 11.67 -12.79
C PHE A 269 6.48 12.85 -13.73
N ALA A 270 6.40 12.64 -15.03
CA ALA A 270 6.53 13.70 -16.03
C ALA A 270 5.45 14.79 -15.87
N LEU A 271 4.21 14.41 -15.57
CA LEU A 271 3.13 15.34 -15.29
C LEU A 271 3.35 16.11 -13.99
N PHE A 272 3.83 15.47 -12.91
CA PHE A 272 4.20 16.17 -11.68
C PHE A 272 5.36 17.16 -11.88
N MET A 273 6.30 16.87 -12.75
CA MET A 273 7.38 17.80 -13.12
C MET A 273 6.88 19.00 -13.93
N THR A 274 5.75 18.84 -14.62
CA THR A 274 5.17 19.92 -15.43
C THR A 274 4.35 20.89 -14.56
N PRO A 275 4.72 22.20 -14.47
CA PRO A 275 4.06 23.16 -13.58
C PRO A 275 2.55 23.29 -13.79
N LYS A 276 2.06 23.12 -15.02
CA LYS A 276 0.63 23.17 -15.36
C LYS A 276 -0.17 22.12 -14.58
N PHE A 277 0.29 20.88 -14.55
CA PHE A 277 -0.43 19.79 -13.86
C PHE A 277 -0.23 19.83 -12.34
N ARG A 278 0.96 20.20 -11.90
CA ARG A 278 1.31 20.26 -10.47
C ARG A 278 0.57 21.38 -9.73
N ASN A 279 0.36 22.53 -10.37
CA ASN A 279 -0.20 23.71 -9.73
C ASN A 279 -1.72 23.87 -9.92
N ASP A 280 -2.30 23.24 -10.93
CA ASP A 280 -3.75 23.32 -11.20
C ASP A 280 -4.48 22.20 -10.44
N MET A 281 -5.29 22.58 -9.45
CA MET A 281 -6.07 21.66 -8.62
C MET A 281 -7.09 20.83 -9.41
N LYS A 282 -7.47 21.25 -10.63
CA LYS A 282 -8.37 20.49 -11.51
C LYS A 282 -7.63 19.40 -12.28
N LEU A 283 -6.37 19.64 -12.62
CA LEU A 283 -5.54 18.71 -13.38
C LEU A 283 -4.73 17.76 -12.47
N LEU A 284 -4.44 18.16 -11.24
CA LEU A 284 -3.66 17.41 -10.28
C LEU A 284 -4.19 15.98 -9.99
N PRO A 285 -5.52 15.70 -9.98
CA PRO A 285 -6.00 14.33 -9.81
C PRO A 285 -5.49 13.35 -10.88
N ILE A 286 -5.17 13.82 -12.09
CA ILE A 286 -4.70 12.95 -13.19
C ILE A 286 -3.38 12.27 -12.85
N PRO A 287 -2.27 13.00 -12.58
CA PRO A 287 -1.02 12.35 -12.20
C PRO A 287 -1.12 11.59 -10.87
N CYS A 288 -1.98 12.02 -9.92
CA CYS A 288 -2.21 11.28 -8.70
C CYS A 288 -2.86 9.91 -8.97
N ALA A 289 -3.88 9.84 -9.83
CA ALA A 289 -4.52 8.58 -10.21
C ALA A 289 -3.56 7.67 -10.99
N MET A 290 -2.78 8.23 -11.92
CA MET A 290 -1.76 7.48 -12.65
C MET A 290 -0.70 6.89 -11.73
N ALA A 291 -0.18 7.67 -10.77
CA ALA A 291 0.79 7.18 -9.79
C ALA A 291 0.19 6.09 -8.91
N PHE A 292 -1.04 6.27 -8.42
CA PHE A 292 -1.74 5.32 -7.57
C PHE A 292 -1.96 3.97 -8.28
N VAL A 293 -2.51 4.00 -9.49
CA VAL A 293 -2.77 2.79 -10.28
C VAL A 293 -1.47 2.14 -10.76
N GLY A 294 -0.49 2.94 -11.20
CA GLY A 294 0.81 2.44 -11.63
C GLY A 294 1.55 1.69 -10.53
N ILE A 295 1.58 2.24 -9.31
CA ILE A 295 2.18 1.59 -8.15
C ILE A 295 1.38 0.35 -7.71
N TRP A 296 0.05 0.38 -7.80
CA TRP A 296 -0.77 -0.80 -7.52
C TRP A 296 -0.44 -1.97 -8.46
N ILE A 297 -0.30 -1.71 -9.74
CA ILE A 297 0.11 -2.72 -10.73
C ILE A 297 1.55 -3.18 -10.44
N GLU A 298 2.46 -2.25 -10.17
CA GLU A 298 3.87 -2.54 -9.87
C GLU A 298 3.99 -3.47 -8.66
N LYS A 299 3.27 -3.21 -7.57
CA LYS A 299 3.29 -4.05 -6.37
C LYS A 299 2.70 -5.43 -6.61
N GLY A 300 1.60 -5.54 -7.35
CA GLY A 300 0.91 -6.78 -7.61
C GLY A 300 1.55 -7.59 -8.74
N MET A 301 1.16 -7.23 -9.95
CA MET A 301 1.54 -7.96 -11.15
C MET A 301 2.98 -7.71 -11.59
N GLY A 302 3.63 -6.66 -11.09
CA GLY A 302 5.03 -6.33 -11.35
C GLY A 302 6.01 -6.88 -10.31
N LEU A 303 5.56 -7.29 -9.12
CA LEU A 303 6.45 -7.74 -8.05
C LEU A 303 5.98 -9.04 -7.37
N ILE A 304 4.74 -9.07 -6.82
CA ILE A 304 4.28 -10.22 -6.03
C ILE A 304 4.16 -11.47 -6.92
N VAL A 305 3.39 -11.39 -8.00
CA VAL A 305 3.16 -12.54 -8.87
C VAL A 305 4.44 -13.02 -9.58
N PRO A 306 5.26 -12.13 -10.19
CA PRO A 306 6.47 -12.57 -10.88
C PRO A 306 7.54 -13.15 -9.95
N GLY A 307 7.49 -12.89 -8.65
CA GLY A 307 8.38 -13.53 -7.68
C GLY A 307 8.23 -15.07 -7.62
N PHE A 308 7.14 -15.62 -8.17
CA PHE A 308 6.94 -17.07 -8.33
C PHE A 308 7.44 -17.60 -9.67
N ILE A 309 7.92 -16.75 -10.58
CA ILE A 309 8.24 -17.07 -11.96
C ILE A 309 9.72 -16.71 -12.27
N PRO A 310 10.52 -17.67 -12.74
CA PRO A 310 10.26 -19.11 -12.81
C PRO A 310 10.15 -19.75 -11.42
N SER A 311 9.52 -20.92 -11.36
CA SER A 311 9.45 -21.71 -10.13
C SER A 311 10.86 -22.19 -9.72
N THR A 312 11.00 -22.74 -8.51
CA THR A 312 12.26 -23.36 -8.05
C THR A 312 12.72 -24.53 -8.92
N LEU A 313 11.84 -25.09 -9.74
CA LEU A 313 12.15 -26.12 -10.74
C LEU A 313 12.36 -25.52 -12.15
N HIS A 314 12.53 -24.22 -12.27
CA HIS A 314 12.67 -23.48 -13.53
C HIS A 314 11.46 -23.57 -14.49
N GLU A 315 10.30 -24.00 -13.98
CA GLU A 315 9.06 -24.00 -14.76
C GLU A 315 8.43 -22.59 -14.73
N VAL A 316 7.91 -22.19 -15.88
CA VAL A 316 7.15 -20.93 -16.01
C VAL A 316 5.67 -21.24 -15.97
N VAL A 317 5.00 -20.79 -14.93
CA VAL A 317 3.55 -20.91 -14.76
C VAL A 317 2.93 -19.53 -14.76
N GLU A 318 1.92 -19.34 -15.60
CA GLU A 318 1.23 -18.07 -15.70
C GLU A 318 0.09 -17.96 -14.70
N TYR A 319 -0.12 -16.75 -14.21
CA TYR A 319 -1.23 -16.39 -13.35
C TYR A 319 -2.14 -15.37 -14.04
N SER A 320 -3.42 -15.65 -13.98
CA SER A 320 -4.46 -14.72 -14.38
C SER A 320 -5.55 -14.69 -13.30
N PRO A 321 -5.87 -13.52 -12.73
CA PRO A 321 -6.90 -13.44 -11.70
C PRO A 321 -8.25 -13.91 -12.21
N SER A 322 -8.93 -14.78 -11.47
CA SER A 322 -10.26 -15.25 -11.80
C SER A 322 -11.32 -14.15 -11.61
N LEU A 323 -12.49 -14.34 -12.23
CA LEU A 323 -13.62 -13.42 -12.04
C LEU A 323 -14.05 -13.34 -10.56
N THR A 324 -13.89 -14.41 -9.80
CA THR A 324 -14.19 -14.47 -8.37
C THR A 324 -13.22 -13.57 -7.58
N GLU A 325 -11.93 -13.63 -7.88
CA GLU A 325 -10.93 -12.73 -7.26
C GLU A 325 -11.23 -11.27 -7.56
N TRP A 326 -11.59 -10.94 -8.79
CA TRP A 326 -11.97 -9.56 -9.16
C TRP A 326 -13.20 -9.07 -8.42
N LYS A 327 -14.26 -9.91 -8.31
CA LYS A 327 -15.48 -9.55 -7.59
C LYS A 327 -15.24 -9.32 -6.11
N ILE A 328 -14.48 -10.20 -5.46
CA ILE A 328 -14.13 -10.07 -4.04
C ILE A 328 -13.26 -8.82 -3.83
N THR A 329 -12.25 -8.61 -4.67
CA THR A 329 -11.40 -7.43 -4.63
C THR A 329 -12.23 -6.15 -4.76
N ALA A 330 -13.10 -6.07 -5.77
CA ALA A 330 -13.97 -4.91 -5.97
C ALA A 330 -14.92 -4.69 -4.78
N GLY A 331 -15.44 -5.76 -4.19
CA GLY A 331 -16.27 -5.69 -2.98
C GLY A 331 -15.54 -5.12 -1.77
N ILE A 332 -14.29 -5.56 -1.53
CA ILE A 332 -13.46 -5.05 -0.43
C ILE A 332 -13.13 -3.56 -0.64
N TRP A 333 -12.73 -3.17 -1.86
CA TRP A 333 -12.48 -1.78 -2.19
C TRP A 333 -13.73 -0.90 -2.04
N ALA A 334 -14.89 -1.37 -2.52
CA ALA A 334 -16.17 -0.66 -2.36
C ALA A 334 -16.54 -0.46 -0.88
N ALA A 335 -16.41 -1.50 -0.05
CA ALA A 335 -16.67 -1.41 1.38
C ALA A 335 -15.74 -0.41 2.09
N GLY A 336 -14.45 -0.40 1.74
CA GLY A 336 -13.47 0.55 2.28
C GLY A 336 -13.76 2.00 1.87
N LEU A 337 -14.22 2.23 0.64
CA LEU A 337 -14.55 3.56 0.13
C LEU A 337 -15.90 4.08 0.63
N MET A 338 -16.94 3.22 0.75
CA MET A 338 -18.26 3.61 1.26
C MET A 338 -18.23 4.07 2.71
N ARG A 339 -17.37 3.49 3.54
CA ARG A 339 -17.19 3.93 4.93
C ARG A 339 -16.73 5.38 5.03
N ARG A 340 -16.00 5.88 4.02
CA ARG A 340 -15.61 7.29 3.91
C ARG A 340 -16.77 8.21 3.57
N ALA A 341 -17.65 7.77 2.65
CA ALA A 341 -18.83 8.55 2.25
C ALA A 341 -19.82 8.70 3.41
N ALA A 342 -20.03 7.65 4.20
CA ALA A 342 -20.91 7.68 5.38
C ALA A 342 -20.38 8.60 6.50
N LEU A 343 -19.05 8.60 6.76
CA LEU A 343 -18.41 9.50 7.73
C LEU A 343 -18.41 10.96 7.28
N ALA A 344 -18.38 11.22 5.98
CA ALA A 344 -18.50 12.57 5.42
C ALA A 344 -19.95 13.08 5.40
N ALA A 345 -20.93 12.18 5.25
CA ALA A 345 -22.36 12.51 5.21
C ALA A 345 -23.00 12.70 6.60
N GLY A 346 -22.51 12.02 7.63
CA GLY A 346 -23.03 12.11 9.01
C GLY A 346 -22.74 13.43 9.74
N ARG A 347 -22.27 14.46 9.05
CA ARG A 347 -22.00 15.83 9.54
C ARG A 347 -22.91 16.89 8.87
N ARG A 348 -24.11 16.52 8.53
CA ARG A 348 -25.16 17.50 8.16
C ARG A 348 -25.97 17.92 9.36
#